data_d5cba7e269877b87406d6bbc7658f32c
#
_entry.id   d5cba7e269877b87406d6bbc7658f32c
#
_cell.length_a   1.000
_cell.length_b   1.000
_cell.length_c   1.000
_cell.angle_alpha   90.00
_cell.angle_beta   90.00
_cell.angle_gamma   90.00
#
_symmetry.space_group_name_H-M   'P 1'
#
loop_
_entity.id
_entity.type
_entity.pdbx_description
1 polymer ?
#
loop_
_entity_poly.entity_id
_entity_poly.type
_entity_poly.pdbx_seq_one_letter_code
_entity_poly.pdbx_strand_id
1 'polypeptide(L)'
;MMISIFLSRAYPIFCYFSLMASFTMVITNRKCNSVGLRIALPSISFIILFIPVRGLYLYKYFYGVFGNLSITSVILLLSFLVKNISNNISNNRQVPSGREKSAILYSVAVAGLILYPTSLGFVPVDLYRLGYHPRFLLVLILCLTILAWMVSLRFAAMLPVIAVIAFNLNILESENLWDYLVDPFIVF
;
A
#
# COMPACT_ATOMS: atom_id res chain seq x y z
N MET A 1 0.62 -7.77 22.25
CA MET A 1 -0.51 -8.60 21.85
C MET A 1 -1.81 -7.81 21.61
N MET A 2 -2.36 -7.01 22.55
CA MET A 2 -3.59 -6.23 22.29
C MET A 2 -3.46 -5.20 21.16
N ILE A 3 -2.33 -4.48 21.06
CA ILE A 3 -2.10 -3.47 20.01
C ILE A 3 -2.07 -4.11 18.62
N SER A 4 -1.43 -5.26 18.44
CA SER A 4 -1.39 -5.96 17.14
C SER A 4 -2.78 -6.41 16.69
N ILE A 5 -3.60 -6.94 17.60
CA ILE A 5 -4.99 -7.34 17.31
C ILE A 5 -5.84 -6.13 16.90
N PHE A 6 -5.67 -4.99 17.55
CA PHE A 6 -6.38 -3.76 17.18
C PHE A 6 -5.95 -3.27 15.80
N LEU A 7 -4.64 -3.25 15.53
CA LEU A 7 -4.08 -2.81 14.25
C LEU A 7 -4.53 -3.72 13.10
N SER A 8 -4.48 -5.04 13.27
CA SER A 8 -4.91 -5.98 12.23
C SER A 8 -6.40 -5.86 11.90
N ARG A 9 -7.25 -5.58 12.89
CA ARG A 9 -8.70 -5.35 12.67
C ARG A 9 -9.01 -4.01 12.01
N ALA A 10 -8.21 -2.97 12.31
CA ALA A 10 -8.40 -1.64 11.75
C ALA A 10 -7.81 -1.52 10.32
N TYR A 11 -6.80 -2.32 10.00
CA TYR A 11 -6.06 -2.22 8.76
C TYR A 11 -6.93 -2.37 7.49
N PRO A 12 -7.85 -3.35 7.37
CA PRO A 12 -8.73 -3.46 6.21
C PRO A 12 -9.56 -2.19 5.96
N ILE A 13 -9.99 -1.51 7.02
CA ILE A 13 -10.74 -0.26 6.91
C ILE A 13 -9.86 0.82 6.27
N PHE A 14 -8.61 0.96 6.73
CA PHE A 14 -7.65 1.92 6.16
C PHE A 14 -7.31 1.60 4.69
N CYS A 15 -7.16 0.32 4.35
CA CYS A 15 -6.92 -0.13 2.98
C CYS A 15 -8.03 0.35 2.04
N TYR A 16 -9.26 0.00 2.34
CA TYR A 16 -10.39 0.31 1.46
C TYR A 16 -10.77 1.77 1.47
N PHE A 17 -10.58 2.46 2.61
CA PHE A 17 -10.68 3.91 2.67
C PHE A 17 -9.69 4.58 1.71
N SER A 18 -8.41 4.22 1.78
CA SER A 18 -7.38 4.81 0.93
C SER A 18 -7.63 4.54 -0.56
N LEU A 19 -8.10 3.34 -0.89
CA LEU A 19 -8.42 2.94 -2.27
C LEU A 19 -9.63 3.71 -2.79
N MET A 20 -10.77 3.71 -2.07
CA MET A 20 -11.98 4.39 -2.51
C MET A 20 -11.80 5.91 -2.57
N ALA A 21 -11.14 6.49 -1.57
CA ALA A 21 -10.85 7.91 -1.54
C ALA A 21 -9.92 8.32 -2.71
N SER A 22 -8.92 7.50 -3.04
CA SER A 22 -8.05 7.76 -4.20
C SER A 22 -8.82 7.66 -5.50
N PHE A 23 -9.69 6.67 -5.67
CA PHE A 23 -10.51 6.49 -6.85
C PHE A 23 -11.47 7.66 -7.06
N THR A 24 -12.19 8.08 -6.02
CA THR A 24 -13.08 9.25 -6.08
C THR A 24 -12.33 10.54 -6.41
N MET A 25 -11.11 10.71 -5.87
CA MET A 25 -10.25 11.83 -6.19
C MET A 25 -9.81 11.85 -7.66
N VAL A 26 -9.44 10.70 -8.24
CA VAL A 26 -9.06 10.61 -9.66
C VAL A 26 -10.22 11.05 -10.56
N ILE A 27 -11.43 10.57 -10.28
CA ILE A 27 -12.62 10.92 -11.08
C ILE A 27 -12.93 12.41 -10.98
N THR A 28 -12.82 12.98 -9.79
CA THR A 28 -13.24 14.37 -9.53
C THR A 28 -12.19 15.40 -9.91
N ASN A 29 -10.90 15.09 -9.78
CA ASN A 29 -9.81 15.99 -10.16
C ASN A 29 -9.84 16.40 -11.64
N ARG A 30 -10.50 15.59 -12.47
CA ARG A 30 -10.75 15.92 -13.89
C ARG A 30 -11.85 16.96 -14.08
N LYS A 31 -12.71 17.21 -13.08
CA LYS A 31 -13.94 18.00 -13.23
C LYS A 31 -14.08 19.19 -12.27
N CYS A 32 -13.37 19.23 -11.16
CA CYS A 32 -13.66 20.21 -10.11
C CYS A 32 -12.43 20.72 -9.37
N ASN A 33 -12.33 22.06 -9.26
CA ASN A 33 -11.18 22.76 -8.66
C ASN A 33 -11.44 23.25 -7.21
N SER A 34 -12.61 22.91 -6.62
CA SER A 34 -12.95 23.43 -5.27
C SER A 34 -12.30 22.62 -4.16
N VAL A 35 -11.68 23.33 -3.20
CA VAL A 35 -11.03 22.74 -2.01
C VAL A 35 -12.03 21.96 -1.15
N GLY A 36 -13.27 22.47 -1.04
CA GLY A 36 -14.34 21.81 -0.27
C GLY A 36 -14.64 20.39 -0.77
N LEU A 37 -14.71 20.20 -2.10
CA LEU A 37 -14.95 18.87 -2.70
C LEU A 37 -13.78 17.92 -2.48
N ARG A 38 -12.55 18.40 -2.43
CA ARG A 38 -11.36 17.57 -2.17
C ARG A 38 -11.31 17.00 -0.76
N ILE A 39 -11.94 17.66 0.21
CA ILE A 39 -12.08 17.18 1.58
C ILE A 39 -13.35 16.34 1.72
N ALA A 40 -14.46 16.79 1.12
CA ALA A 40 -15.75 16.10 1.23
C ALA A 40 -15.72 14.67 0.64
N LEU A 41 -15.03 14.48 -0.49
CA LEU A 41 -15.00 13.18 -1.17
C LEU A 41 -14.34 12.05 -0.36
N PRO A 42 -13.15 12.23 0.24
CA PRO A 42 -12.60 11.22 1.15
C PRO A 42 -13.52 10.96 2.35
N SER A 43 -14.16 12.01 2.91
CA SER A 43 -15.08 11.85 4.02
C SER A 43 -16.32 11.03 3.63
N ILE A 44 -16.89 11.28 2.45
CA ILE A 44 -18.01 10.50 1.91
C ILE A 44 -17.58 9.04 1.67
N SER A 45 -16.39 8.82 1.09
CA SER A 45 -15.84 7.48 0.86
C SER A 45 -15.69 6.69 2.17
N PHE A 46 -15.29 7.37 3.24
CA PHE A 46 -15.21 6.74 4.57
C PHE A 46 -16.58 6.32 5.08
N ILE A 47 -17.59 7.19 4.97
CA ILE A 47 -18.96 6.89 5.41
C ILE A 47 -19.55 5.71 4.62
N ILE A 48 -19.33 5.66 3.30
CA ILE A 48 -19.83 4.60 2.43
C ILE A 48 -19.34 3.21 2.88
N LEU A 49 -18.10 3.09 3.35
CA LEU A 49 -17.54 1.82 3.82
C LEU A 49 -18.30 1.22 5.01
N PHE A 50 -18.98 2.06 5.79
CA PHE A 50 -19.75 1.63 6.97
C PHE A 50 -21.25 1.45 6.69
N ILE A 51 -21.68 1.52 5.43
CA ILE A 51 -23.07 1.21 5.08
C ILE A 51 -23.31 -0.29 5.30
N PRO A 52 -24.29 -0.67 6.15
CA PRO A 52 -24.62 -2.08 6.35
C PRO A 52 -25.41 -2.60 5.14
N VAL A 53 -24.91 -3.66 4.51
CA VAL A 53 -25.59 -4.38 3.43
C VAL A 53 -25.78 -5.83 3.88
N ARG A 54 -27.04 -6.30 3.97
CA ARG A 54 -27.37 -7.67 4.40
C ARG A 54 -26.65 -8.11 5.69
N GLY A 55 -26.49 -7.21 6.66
CA GLY A 55 -25.90 -7.51 7.98
C GLY A 55 -24.37 -7.40 8.05
N LEU A 56 -23.69 -7.08 6.96
CA LEU A 56 -22.26 -6.84 6.94
C LEU A 56 -21.97 -5.41 6.43
N TYR A 57 -20.91 -4.79 6.96
CA TYR A 57 -20.43 -3.50 6.43
C TYR A 57 -19.81 -3.67 5.04
N LEU A 58 -19.97 -2.66 4.19
CA LEU A 58 -19.52 -2.71 2.80
C LEU A 58 -18.01 -3.03 2.65
N TYR A 59 -17.17 -2.52 3.54
CA TYR A 59 -15.73 -2.82 3.51
C TYR A 59 -15.42 -4.31 3.67
N LYS A 60 -16.27 -5.08 4.39
CA LYS A 60 -16.07 -6.52 4.58
C LYS A 60 -16.32 -7.33 3.30
N TYR A 61 -17.19 -6.85 2.42
CA TYR A 61 -17.38 -7.47 1.10
C TYR A 61 -16.14 -7.27 0.23
N PHE A 62 -15.57 -6.06 0.22
CA PHE A 62 -14.31 -5.80 -0.48
C PHE A 62 -13.17 -6.64 0.09
N TYR A 63 -13.08 -6.71 1.41
CA TYR A 63 -12.09 -7.53 2.09
C TYR A 63 -12.21 -9.02 1.73
N GLY A 64 -13.43 -9.56 1.65
CA GLY A 64 -13.68 -10.96 1.28
C GLY A 64 -13.29 -11.28 -0.16
N VAL A 65 -13.30 -10.29 -1.08
CA VAL A 65 -12.94 -10.49 -2.50
C VAL A 65 -11.46 -10.25 -2.74
N PHE A 66 -10.91 -9.20 -2.17
CA PHE A 66 -9.57 -8.69 -2.51
C PHE A 66 -8.51 -8.92 -1.43
N GLY A 67 -8.91 -9.29 -0.21
CA GLY A 67 -7.99 -9.42 0.92
C GLY A 67 -7.41 -8.08 1.40
N ASN A 68 -6.25 -8.12 2.04
CA ASN A 68 -5.53 -6.92 2.46
C ASN A 68 -4.61 -6.42 1.34
N LEU A 69 -4.56 -5.10 1.16
CA LEU A 69 -3.53 -4.47 0.34
C LEU A 69 -2.18 -4.49 1.08
N SER A 70 -1.07 -4.49 0.33
CA SER A 70 0.25 -4.34 0.91
C SER A 70 0.43 -2.97 1.59
N ILE A 71 1.32 -2.90 2.56
CA ILE A 71 1.68 -1.63 3.22
C ILE A 71 2.19 -0.61 2.20
N THR A 72 2.98 -1.08 1.22
CA THR A 72 3.48 -0.24 0.12
C THR A 72 2.35 0.41 -0.66
N SER A 73 1.33 -0.37 -1.04
CA SER A 73 0.14 0.12 -1.76
C SER A 73 -0.61 1.17 -0.98
N VAL A 74 -0.89 0.89 0.29
CA VAL A 74 -1.63 1.82 1.17
C VAL A 74 -0.88 3.14 1.32
N ILE A 75 0.44 3.11 1.55
CA ILE A 75 1.25 4.34 1.69
C ILE A 75 1.26 5.14 0.38
N LEU A 76 1.36 4.48 -0.78
CA LEU A 76 1.29 5.15 -2.08
C LEU A 76 -0.07 5.82 -2.30
N LEU A 77 -1.17 5.13 -1.99
CA LEU A 77 -2.53 5.68 -2.07
C LEU A 77 -2.71 6.88 -1.12
N LEU A 78 -2.24 6.78 0.13
CA LEU A 78 -2.28 7.88 1.09
C LEU A 78 -1.43 9.06 0.63
N SER A 79 -0.25 8.82 0.08
CA SER A 79 0.59 9.89 -0.47
C SER A 79 -0.08 10.62 -1.64
N PHE A 80 -0.81 9.88 -2.47
CA PHE A 80 -1.63 10.46 -3.55
C PHE A 80 -2.78 11.31 -3.00
N LEU A 81 -3.49 10.83 -1.96
CA LEU A 81 -4.56 11.60 -1.30
C LEU A 81 -4.04 12.89 -0.70
N VAL A 82 -2.97 12.82 0.09
CA VAL A 82 -2.35 14.00 0.72
C VAL A 82 -1.96 15.02 -0.34
N LYS A 83 -1.35 14.59 -1.44
CA LYS A 83 -1.01 15.48 -2.54
C LYS A 83 -2.21 16.21 -3.12
N ASN A 84 -3.30 15.48 -3.38
CA ASN A 84 -4.48 16.08 -4.01
C ASN A 84 -5.27 16.99 -3.07
N ILE A 85 -5.29 16.70 -1.77
CA ILE A 85 -5.92 17.57 -0.76
C ILE A 85 -5.08 18.83 -0.56
N SER A 86 -3.75 18.68 -0.53
CA SER A 86 -2.80 19.73 -0.16
C SER A 86 -2.28 20.56 -1.35
N ASN A 87 -2.93 20.54 -2.51
CA ASN A 87 -2.45 21.20 -3.74
C ASN A 87 -2.14 22.72 -3.61
N ASN A 88 -2.46 23.37 -2.48
CA ASN A 88 -2.08 24.76 -2.17
C ASN A 88 -0.89 24.88 -1.19
N ILE A 89 -0.37 23.79 -0.67
CA ILE A 89 0.80 23.80 0.22
C ILE A 89 2.01 23.41 -0.64
N SER A 90 2.49 24.38 -1.39
CA SER A 90 3.70 24.30 -2.21
C SER A 90 4.91 24.07 -1.33
N ASN A 91 5.35 22.94 -1.07
CA ASN A 91 6.67 22.51 -0.56
C ASN A 91 6.63 21.25 0.29
N ASN A 92 5.60 20.43 0.19
CA ASN A 92 5.58 19.21 0.99
C ASN A 92 6.56 18.17 0.40
N ARG A 93 7.81 18.22 0.90
CA ARG A 93 8.89 17.26 0.57
C ARG A 93 8.56 15.81 0.91
N GLN A 94 7.42 15.56 1.55
CA GLN A 94 6.97 14.23 1.97
C GLN A 94 6.21 13.46 0.87
N VAL A 95 5.76 14.14 -0.18
CA VAL A 95 5.10 13.48 -1.31
C VAL A 95 6.16 12.98 -2.28
N PRO A 96 6.14 11.68 -2.70
CA PRO A 96 7.19 11.17 -3.57
C PRO A 96 7.28 11.98 -4.86
N SER A 97 8.50 12.33 -5.25
CA SER A 97 8.80 12.96 -6.55
C SER A 97 8.41 12.03 -7.70
N GLY A 98 8.28 12.56 -8.93
CA GLY A 98 8.00 11.73 -10.11
C GLY A 98 9.02 10.59 -10.29
N ARG A 99 10.31 10.89 -10.06
CA ARG A 99 11.40 9.89 -10.11
C ARG A 99 11.23 8.79 -9.07
N GLU A 100 10.89 9.15 -7.83
CA GLU A 100 10.67 8.18 -6.76
C GLU A 100 9.46 7.30 -7.03
N LYS A 101 8.35 7.89 -7.52
CA LYS A 101 7.16 7.10 -7.91
C LYS A 101 7.49 6.07 -8.98
N SER A 102 8.17 6.49 -10.05
CA SER A 102 8.57 5.57 -11.11
C SER A 102 9.48 4.48 -10.56
N ALA A 103 10.47 4.82 -9.75
CA ALA A 103 11.37 3.84 -9.14
C ALA A 103 10.61 2.81 -8.27
N ILE A 104 9.65 3.26 -7.46
CA ILE A 104 8.83 2.37 -6.62
C ILE A 104 7.98 1.46 -7.50
N LEU A 105 7.24 2.03 -8.46
CA LEU A 105 6.36 1.25 -9.34
C LEU A 105 7.15 0.22 -10.15
N TYR A 106 8.30 0.60 -10.71
CA TYR A 106 9.17 -0.36 -11.43
C TYR A 106 9.71 -1.45 -10.50
N SER A 107 10.17 -1.10 -9.29
CA SER A 107 10.69 -2.11 -8.36
C SER A 107 9.62 -3.09 -7.91
N VAL A 108 8.40 -2.62 -7.61
CA VAL A 108 7.26 -3.45 -7.23
C VAL A 108 6.80 -4.30 -8.41
N ALA A 109 6.71 -3.72 -9.62
CA ALA A 109 6.33 -4.46 -10.82
C ALA A 109 7.34 -5.57 -11.15
N VAL A 110 8.64 -5.28 -11.10
CA VAL A 110 9.70 -6.28 -11.32
C VAL A 110 9.65 -7.37 -10.25
N ALA A 111 9.50 -7.00 -8.97
CA ALA A 111 9.37 -7.97 -7.88
C ALA A 111 8.15 -8.88 -8.10
N GLY A 112 7.00 -8.32 -8.46
CA GLY A 112 5.78 -9.09 -8.75
C GLY A 112 5.91 -9.99 -9.97
N LEU A 113 6.48 -9.49 -11.06
CA LEU A 113 6.73 -10.29 -12.29
C LEU A 113 7.67 -11.48 -12.05
N ILE A 114 8.57 -11.38 -11.09
CA ILE A 114 9.43 -12.48 -10.68
C ILE A 114 8.70 -13.40 -9.69
N LEU A 115 8.01 -12.82 -8.71
CA LEU A 115 7.41 -13.52 -7.59
C LEU A 115 6.21 -14.38 -8.02
N TYR A 116 5.25 -13.82 -8.79
CA TYR A 116 4.02 -14.53 -9.14
C TYR A 116 4.25 -15.76 -10.03
N PRO A 117 5.07 -15.73 -11.11
CA PRO A 117 5.34 -16.93 -11.88
C PRO A 117 6.02 -18.03 -11.06
N THR A 118 6.92 -17.66 -10.12
CA THR A 118 7.59 -18.65 -9.27
C THR A 118 6.63 -19.26 -8.24
N SER A 119 5.70 -18.49 -7.69
CA SER A 119 4.68 -18.99 -6.76
C SER A 119 3.61 -19.84 -7.44
N LEU A 120 3.33 -19.62 -8.73
CA LEU A 120 2.39 -20.41 -9.53
C LEU A 120 2.98 -21.70 -10.08
N GLY A 121 4.26 -21.98 -9.82
CA GLY A 121 4.92 -23.22 -10.25
C GLY A 121 5.40 -23.24 -11.69
N PHE A 122 5.46 -22.10 -12.38
CA PHE A 122 6.07 -22.00 -13.72
C PHE A 122 7.59 -22.21 -13.71
N VAL A 123 8.21 -22.05 -12.54
CA VAL A 123 9.64 -22.22 -12.32
C VAL A 123 9.84 -23.16 -11.12
N PRO A 124 10.85 -24.05 -11.11
CA PRO A 124 11.06 -25.03 -10.03
C PRO A 124 11.50 -24.40 -8.70
N VAL A 125 11.72 -23.09 -8.65
CA VAL A 125 12.12 -22.35 -7.44
C VAL A 125 10.96 -21.47 -7.00
N ASP A 126 10.49 -21.67 -5.76
CA ASP A 126 9.46 -20.85 -5.13
C ASP A 126 10.10 -19.72 -4.30
N LEU A 127 10.18 -18.53 -4.90
CA LEU A 127 10.70 -17.34 -4.23
C LEU A 127 9.72 -16.77 -3.18
N TYR A 128 8.42 -17.05 -3.32
CA TYR A 128 7.42 -16.60 -2.34
C TYR A 128 7.65 -17.24 -0.98
N ARG A 129 8.17 -18.47 -0.95
CA ARG A 129 8.54 -19.20 0.27
C ARG A 129 9.60 -18.48 1.12
N LEU A 130 10.45 -17.64 0.52
CA LEU A 130 11.45 -16.85 1.25
C LEU A 130 10.81 -15.83 2.21
N GLY A 131 9.57 -15.44 1.98
CA GLY A 131 8.87 -14.51 2.84
C GLY A 131 8.40 -15.09 4.18
N TYR A 132 8.21 -16.41 4.28
CA TYR A 132 7.89 -17.09 5.55
C TYR A 132 9.11 -17.24 6.47
N HIS A 133 10.32 -17.30 5.90
CA HIS A 133 11.59 -17.32 6.61
C HIS A 133 12.44 -16.11 6.19
N PRO A 134 12.08 -14.89 6.62
CA PRO A 134 12.48 -13.67 5.96
C PRO A 134 13.95 -13.26 6.15
N ARG A 135 14.82 -14.09 6.76
CA ARG A 135 16.23 -13.71 7.04
C ARG A 135 16.97 -13.23 5.79
N PHE A 136 16.89 -14.00 4.70
CA PHE A 136 17.53 -13.63 3.43
C PHE A 136 16.84 -12.40 2.81
N LEU A 137 15.50 -12.38 2.83
CA LEU A 137 14.70 -11.29 2.30
C LEU A 137 14.97 -9.98 3.07
N LEU A 138 15.15 -10.03 4.39
CA LEU A 138 15.50 -8.86 5.20
C LEU A 138 16.88 -8.28 4.82
N VAL A 139 17.88 -9.13 4.55
CA VAL A 139 19.19 -8.68 4.07
C VAL A 139 19.06 -8.02 2.69
N LEU A 140 18.29 -8.61 1.78
CA LEU A 140 18.03 -8.04 0.46
C LEU A 140 17.34 -6.67 0.57
N ILE A 141 16.29 -6.58 1.41
CA ILE A 141 15.57 -5.33 1.67
C ILE A 141 16.51 -4.27 2.24
N LEU A 142 17.38 -4.64 3.19
CA LEU A 142 18.35 -3.72 3.77
C LEU A 142 19.30 -3.17 2.69
N CYS A 143 19.85 -4.04 1.84
CA CYS A 143 20.71 -3.61 0.74
C CYS A 143 19.99 -2.67 -0.23
N LEU A 144 18.76 -3.00 -0.65
CA LEU A 144 17.96 -2.16 -1.52
C LEU A 144 17.60 -0.81 -0.88
N THR A 145 17.32 -0.80 0.43
CA THR A 145 17.05 0.42 1.20
C THR A 145 18.27 1.34 1.22
N ILE A 146 19.46 0.79 1.49
CA ILE A 146 20.72 1.55 1.49
C ILE A 146 20.99 2.11 0.09
N LEU A 147 20.84 1.30 -0.96
CA LEU A 147 21.03 1.76 -2.35
C LEU A 147 20.05 2.89 -2.70
N ALA A 148 18.77 2.74 -2.37
CA ALA A 148 17.78 3.78 -2.60
C ALA A 148 18.12 5.08 -1.85
N TRP A 149 18.60 4.96 -0.62
CA TRP A 149 19.07 6.11 0.16
C TRP A 149 20.27 6.81 -0.48
N MET A 150 21.27 6.05 -0.93
CA MET A 150 22.48 6.59 -1.60
C MET A 150 22.16 7.35 -2.89
N VAL A 151 21.16 6.90 -3.66
CA VAL A 151 20.71 7.59 -4.89
C VAL A 151 19.64 8.66 -4.62
N SER A 152 19.48 9.08 -3.35
CA SER A 152 18.57 10.14 -2.90
C SER A 152 17.08 9.85 -3.12
N LEU A 153 16.68 8.58 -3.24
CA LEU A 153 15.28 8.12 -3.29
C LEU A 153 14.76 7.86 -1.87
N ARG A 154 14.67 8.91 -1.06
CA ARG A 154 14.40 8.81 0.38
C ARG A 154 13.03 8.20 0.69
N PHE A 155 12.00 8.60 -0.05
CA PHE A 155 10.66 8.05 0.14
C PHE A 155 10.62 6.56 -0.24
N ALA A 156 11.26 6.18 -1.34
CA ALA A 156 11.36 4.77 -1.75
C ALA A 156 12.12 3.92 -0.73
N ALA A 157 13.16 4.47 -0.09
CA ALA A 157 13.92 3.80 0.96
C ALA A 157 13.09 3.59 2.24
N MET A 158 12.15 4.49 2.56
CA MET A 158 11.30 4.37 3.76
C MET A 158 10.24 3.27 3.64
N LEU A 159 9.72 3.00 2.44
CA LEU A 159 8.64 2.05 2.22
C LEU A 159 8.95 0.63 2.73
N PRO A 160 10.06 -0.01 2.32
CA PRO A 160 10.38 -1.36 2.77
C PRO A 160 10.68 -1.41 4.28
N VAL A 161 11.23 -0.33 4.86
CA VAL A 161 11.43 -0.23 6.31
C VAL A 161 10.09 -0.25 7.04
N ILE A 162 9.12 0.55 6.58
CA ILE A 162 7.77 0.58 7.18
C ILE A 162 7.09 -0.79 7.01
N ALA A 163 7.23 -1.44 5.85
CA ALA A 163 6.69 -2.78 5.62
C ALA A 163 7.28 -3.83 6.59
N VAL A 164 8.58 -3.79 6.85
CA VAL A 164 9.24 -4.67 7.83
C VAL A 164 8.75 -4.39 9.26
N ILE A 165 8.59 -3.13 9.64
CA ILE A 165 8.03 -2.76 10.95
C ILE A 165 6.59 -3.29 11.07
N ALA A 166 5.77 -3.09 10.03
CA ALA A 166 4.39 -3.58 9.99
C ALA A 166 4.31 -5.12 10.08
N PHE A 167 5.24 -5.83 9.45
CA PHE A 167 5.38 -7.28 9.55
C PHE A 167 5.67 -7.72 10.98
N ASN A 168 6.64 -7.09 11.65
CA ASN A 168 6.95 -7.39 13.05
C ASN A 168 5.80 -7.08 14.04
N LEU A 169 4.92 -6.15 13.66
CA LEU A 169 3.71 -5.81 14.43
C LEU A 169 2.51 -6.70 14.07
N ASN A 170 2.65 -7.64 13.12
CA ASN A 170 1.56 -8.50 12.61
C ASN A 170 0.32 -7.67 12.22
N ILE A 171 0.50 -6.61 11.42
CA ILE A 171 -0.59 -5.73 11.00
C ILE A 171 -1.51 -6.43 9.99
N LEU A 172 -0.94 -7.22 9.07
CA LEU A 172 -1.70 -8.10 8.18
C LEU A 172 -1.89 -9.48 8.84
N GLU A 173 -2.88 -10.22 8.38
CA GLU A 173 -3.10 -11.61 8.81
C GLU A 173 -2.07 -12.59 8.20
N SER A 174 -1.32 -12.15 7.20
CA SER A 174 -0.29 -12.96 6.54
C SER A 174 0.99 -13.04 7.36
N GLU A 175 1.57 -14.24 7.45
CA GLU A 175 2.89 -14.52 8.00
C GLU A 175 4.01 -14.39 6.96
N ASN A 176 3.69 -13.93 5.74
CA ASN A 176 4.64 -13.78 4.64
C ASN A 176 5.02 -12.32 4.45
N LEU A 177 6.33 -12.00 4.53
CA LEU A 177 6.81 -10.63 4.37
C LEU A 177 6.55 -10.05 2.97
N TRP A 178 6.46 -10.90 1.93
CA TRP A 178 6.13 -10.42 0.59
C TRP A 178 4.77 -9.73 0.50
N ASP A 179 3.77 -10.19 1.26
CA ASP A 179 2.43 -9.61 1.26
C ASP A 179 2.38 -8.19 1.85
N TYR A 180 3.41 -7.82 2.63
CA TYR A 180 3.58 -6.46 3.14
C TYR A 180 4.26 -5.53 2.13
N LEU A 181 5.04 -6.09 1.20
CA LEU A 181 5.83 -5.35 0.21
C LEU A 181 5.13 -5.19 -1.13
N VAL A 182 4.51 -6.27 -1.62
CA VAL A 182 3.98 -6.38 -3.00
C VAL A 182 2.58 -6.96 -2.95
N ASP A 183 1.68 -6.36 -3.72
CA ASP A 183 0.37 -6.94 -3.98
C ASP A 183 0.03 -6.93 -5.47
N PRO A 184 -0.95 -7.74 -5.92
CA PRO A 184 -1.33 -7.83 -7.33
C PRO A 184 -1.82 -6.50 -7.91
N PHE A 185 -2.42 -5.63 -7.09
CA PHE A 185 -3.03 -4.37 -7.56
C PHE A 185 -2.04 -3.34 -8.07
N ILE A 186 -0.77 -3.40 -7.62
CA ILE A 186 0.27 -2.50 -8.15
C ILE A 186 1.00 -3.13 -9.32
N VAL A 187 1.03 -4.48 -9.41
CA VAL A 187 1.77 -5.21 -10.44
C VAL A 187 1.00 -5.24 -11.75
N PHE A 188 -0.32 -5.34 -11.72
CA PHE A 188 -1.23 -5.42 -12.87
C PHE A 188 -2.12 -4.20 -12.97
#